data_ac2eee5b00ab900ba21269db6c9398f2
#
_entry.id   ac2eee5b00ab900ba21269db6c9398f2
#
_cell.length_a   1.000
_cell.length_b   1.000
_cell.length_c   1.000
_cell.angle_alpha   90.00
_cell.angle_beta   90.00
_cell.angle_gamma   90.00
#
_symmetry.space_group_name_H-M   'P 1'
#
loop_
_entity.id
_entity.type
_entity.pdbx_description
1 polymer ?
#
loop_
_entity_poly.entity_id
_entity_poly.type
_entity_poly.pdbx_seq_one_letter_code
_entity_poly.pdbx_strand_id
1 'polypeptide(L)'
;MKTAEEIFNLLKEKFSNSIIELKTDKLIESVIVVNPLEIDKICLFLRDDKDLFFNSLMNLSGVDDANGEKIKDEQGLETIKGGTLSVYYHLESITHRHKIILKVSTSREKPEVVSVTEAWRGADWHEREAYDMYGIIFLNHPDLRRILMPYDWEFGYPLRKDYKNPEFYQGMKVPY
;
A
#
# COMPACT_ATOMS: atom_id res chain seq x y z
N MET A 1 10.00 9.68 23.07
CA MET A 1 9.78 9.77 21.61
C MET A 1 10.97 9.13 20.93
N LYS A 2 10.76 8.09 20.11
CA LYS A 2 11.85 7.40 19.37
C LYS A 2 11.96 8.01 17.97
N THR A 3 13.16 8.05 17.43
CA THR A 3 13.42 8.46 16.05
C THR A 3 13.14 7.31 15.08
N ALA A 4 12.98 7.62 13.78
CA ALA A 4 12.79 6.59 12.74
C ALA A 4 13.99 5.63 12.66
N GLU A 5 15.21 6.11 12.92
CA GLU A 5 16.43 5.30 12.94
C GLU A 5 16.44 4.33 14.11
N GLU A 6 16.05 4.78 15.31
CA GLU A 6 15.93 3.92 16.49
C GLU A 6 14.89 2.81 16.26
N ILE A 7 13.74 3.16 15.68
CA ILE A 7 12.68 2.20 15.36
C ILE A 7 13.15 1.23 14.28
N PHE A 8 13.82 1.73 13.23
CA PHE A 8 14.41 0.88 12.18
C PHE A 8 15.38 -0.16 12.76
N ASN A 9 16.28 0.27 13.64
CA ASN A 9 17.27 -0.63 14.26
C ASN A 9 16.58 -1.71 15.12
N LEU A 10 15.57 -1.35 15.90
CA LEU A 10 14.77 -2.32 16.67
C LEU A 10 14.05 -3.32 15.76
N LEU A 11 13.44 -2.85 14.68
CA LEU A 11 12.79 -3.72 13.72
C LEU A 11 13.80 -4.62 13.00
N LYS A 12 14.97 -4.10 12.63
CA LYS A 12 16.04 -4.85 11.97
C LYS A 12 16.60 -5.97 12.85
N GLU A 13 16.75 -5.70 14.14
CA GLU A 13 17.17 -6.70 15.12
C GLU A 13 16.15 -7.83 15.26
N LYS A 14 14.86 -7.50 15.29
CA LYS A 14 13.79 -8.48 15.53
C LYS A 14 13.35 -9.22 14.27
N PHE A 15 13.28 -8.55 13.12
CA PHE A 15 12.74 -9.09 11.88
C PHE A 15 13.77 -9.22 10.73
N SER A 16 15.04 -8.94 11.01
CA SER A 16 16.20 -9.16 10.13
C SER A 16 15.92 -8.98 8.63
N ASN A 17 15.53 -10.06 7.94
CA ASN A 17 15.34 -10.11 6.48
C ASN A 17 14.07 -9.41 6.00
N SER A 18 13.10 -9.17 6.88
CA SER A 18 11.83 -8.52 6.51
C SER A 18 11.95 -7.01 6.46
N ILE A 19 13.00 -6.45 7.06
CA ILE A 19 13.33 -5.02 7.01
C ILE A 19 14.37 -4.79 5.94
N ILE A 20 13.98 -4.12 4.85
CA ILE A 20 14.80 -3.97 3.64
C ILE A 20 15.74 -2.78 3.78
N GLU A 21 15.19 -1.59 3.92
CA GLU A 21 15.98 -0.34 4.00
C GLU A 21 15.25 0.76 4.78
N LEU A 22 16.01 1.76 5.24
CA LEU A 22 15.50 3.02 5.75
C LEU A 22 15.82 4.11 4.72
N LYS A 23 14.80 4.76 4.17
CA LYS A 23 14.93 5.93 3.30
C LYS A 23 14.76 7.19 4.12
N THR A 24 15.82 7.99 4.19
CA THR A 24 15.82 9.31 4.83
C THR A 24 16.06 10.35 3.76
N ASP A 25 15.00 10.93 3.22
CA ASP A 25 15.13 12.05 2.29
C ASP A 25 14.93 13.35 3.06
N LYS A 26 15.78 14.35 2.82
CA LYS A 26 15.80 15.61 3.59
C LYS A 26 14.51 16.45 3.48
N LEU A 27 13.66 16.12 2.53
CA LEU A 27 12.41 16.84 2.23
C LEU A 27 11.14 16.10 2.65
N ILE A 28 11.25 14.83 3.09
CA ILE A 28 10.11 13.96 3.35
C ILE A 28 10.37 13.20 4.66
N GLU A 29 9.31 12.77 5.33
CA GLU A 29 9.40 11.89 6.50
C GLU A 29 10.13 10.59 6.16
N SER A 30 10.90 10.06 7.11
CA SER A 30 11.65 8.82 6.93
C SER A 30 10.71 7.63 6.68
N VAL A 31 11.06 6.80 5.70
CA VAL A 31 10.27 5.64 5.27
C VAL A 31 11.06 4.36 5.50
N ILE A 32 10.49 3.42 6.24
CA ILE A 32 11.03 2.06 6.42
C ILE A 32 10.41 1.15 5.38
N VAL A 33 11.24 0.58 4.50
CA VAL A 33 10.79 -0.38 3.48
C VAL A 33 10.82 -1.78 4.07
N VAL A 34 9.71 -2.49 3.96
CA VAL A 34 9.52 -3.82 4.56
C VAL A 34 8.96 -4.84 3.56
N ASN A 35 9.11 -6.11 3.87
CA ASN A 35 8.60 -7.21 3.05
C ASN A 35 7.06 -7.24 3.08
N PRO A 36 6.36 -7.23 1.91
CA PRO A 36 4.90 -7.24 1.83
C PRO A 36 4.24 -8.49 2.43
N LEU A 37 4.95 -9.61 2.51
CA LEU A 37 4.42 -10.86 3.04
C LEU A 37 4.58 -11.03 4.56
N GLU A 38 5.23 -10.08 5.23
CA GLU A 38 5.45 -10.10 6.69
C GLU A 38 5.06 -8.79 7.37
N ILE A 39 4.38 -7.91 6.64
CA ILE A 39 3.94 -6.60 7.15
C ILE A 39 2.99 -6.73 8.34
N ASP A 40 2.13 -7.74 8.36
CA ASP A 40 1.19 -8.04 9.44
C ASP A 40 1.91 -8.25 10.79
N LYS A 41 2.93 -9.09 10.79
CA LYS A 41 3.73 -9.38 12.00
C LYS A 41 4.47 -8.15 12.52
N ILE A 42 4.99 -7.34 11.58
CA ILE A 42 5.67 -6.08 11.91
C ILE A 42 4.65 -5.09 12.52
N CYS A 43 3.48 -4.95 11.91
CA CYS A 43 2.42 -4.07 12.38
C CYS A 43 1.86 -4.49 13.74
N LEU A 44 1.64 -5.78 13.96
CA LEU A 44 1.24 -6.31 15.28
C LEU A 44 2.28 -6.00 16.35
N PHE A 45 3.57 -6.22 16.05
CA PHE A 45 4.64 -5.87 16.97
C PHE A 45 4.67 -4.36 17.26
N LEU A 46 4.59 -3.51 16.25
CA LEU A 46 4.60 -2.06 16.44
C LEU A 46 3.42 -1.57 17.28
N ARG A 47 2.25 -2.21 17.15
CA ARG A 47 1.07 -1.90 17.94
C ARG A 47 1.20 -2.34 19.41
N ASP A 48 1.71 -3.55 19.63
CA ASP A 48 1.63 -4.24 20.94
C ASP A 48 2.86 -4.01 21.83
N ASP A 49 3.99 -3.60 21.25
CA ASP A 49 5.19 -3.28 22.02
C ASP A 49 4.97 -2.02 22.86
N LYS A 50 5.30 -2.10 24.16
CA LYS A 50 5.01 -1.04 25.14
C LYS A 50 5.78 0.26 24.89
N ASP A 51 6.97 0.17 24.31
CA ASP A 51 7.84 1.31 24.05
C ASP A 51 7.59 1.97 22.69
N LEU A 52 6.91 1.23 21.79
CA LEU A 52 6.54 1.68 20.47
C LEU A 52 5.08 2.12 20.42
N PHE A 53 4.18 1.25 20.78
CA PHE A 53 2.75 1.45 20.92
C PHE A 53 2.10 2.30 19.82
N PHE A 54 2.29 1.88 18.56
CA PHE A 54 1.67 2.49 17.40
C PHE A 54 0.18 2.16 17.34
N ASN A 55 -0.60 2.82 18.14
CA ASN A 55 -2.03 2.57 18.31
C ASN A 55 -2.91 3.25 17.26
N SER A 56 -2.33 4.02 16.33
CA SER A 56 -3.05 4.72 15.28
C SER A 56 -2.45 4.46 13.90
N LEU A 57 -3.26 3.87 13.01
CA LEU A 57 -3.06 3.91 11.57
C LEU A 57 -3.71 5.20 11.07
N MET A 58 -2.91 6.24 10.80
CA MET A 58 -3.41 7.53 10.34
C MET A 58 -3.92 7.48 8.90
N ASN A 59 -3.19 6.75 8.06
CA ASN A 59 -3.52 6.56 6.64
C ASN A 59 -2.84 5.32 6.08
N LEU A 60 -3.49 4.70 5.10
CA LEU A 60 -2.94 3.68 4.23
C LEU A 60 -3.27 4.06 2.79
N SER A 61 -2.26 4.17 1.94
CA SER A 61 -2.46 4.56 0.54
C SER A 61 -1.76 3.61 -0.40
N GLY A 62 -2.48 3.16 -1.44
CA GLY A 62 -1.90 2.51 -2.60
C GLY A 62 -1.23 3.53 -3.51
N VAL A 63 -0.17 3.12 -4.21
CA VAL A 63 0.56 3.94 -5.18
C VAL A 63 1.00 3.10 -6.35
N ASP A 64 0.81 3.59 -7.56
CA ASP A 64 1.47 3.07 -8.75
C ASP A 64 2.81 3.79 -8.93
N ASP A 65 3.92 3.06 -8.72
CA ASP A 65 5.28 3.62 -8.78
C ASP A 65 5.68 4.06 -10.21
N ALA A 66 4.92 3.66 -11.23
CA ALA A 66 5.12 3.99 -12.65
C ALA A 66 6.56 3.69 -13.15
N ASN A 67 7.23 2.72 -12.55
CA ASN A 67 8.62 2.33 -12.81
C ASN A 67 8.77 1.12 -13.76
N GLY A 68 7.68 0.69 -14.40
CA GLY A 68 7.70 -0.32 -15.46
C GLY A 68 8.00 0.26 -16.84
N GLU A 69 8.17 -0.61 -17.82
CA GLU A 69 8.39 -0.23 -19.21
C GLU A 69 7.06 0.16 -19.89
N LYS A 70 7.04 1.34 -20.52
CA LYS A 70 5.90 1.76 -21.32
C LYS A 70 5.95 1.05 -22.67
N ILE A 71 4.94 0.26 -22.97
CA ILE A 71 4.78 -0.47 -24.20
C ILE A 71 3.57 0.09 -24.96
N LYS A 72 3.71 0.28 -26.26
CA LYS A 72 2.57 0.58 -27.14
C LYS A 72 2.17 -0.69 -27.86
N ASP A 73 0.90 -1.02 -27.81
CA ASP A 73 0.34 -2.10 -28.61
C ASP A 73 0.19 -1.68 -30.10
N GLU A 74 -0.23 -2.62 -30.94
CA GLU A 74 -0.45 -2.40 -32.37
C GLU A 74 -1.53 -1.32 -32.65
N GLN A 75 -2.37 -1.00 -31.67
CA GLN A 75 -3.42 0.01 -31.74
C GLN A 75 -2.95 1.36 -31.17
N GLY A 76 -1.68 1.47 -30.72
CA GLY A 76 -1.09 2.67 -30.14
C GLY A 76 -1.50 2.90 -28.68
N LEU A 77 -2.11 1.91 -28.02
CA LEU A 77 -2.49 2.00 -26.62
C LEU A 77 -1.24 1.84 -25.74
N GLU A 78 -0.96 2.82 -24.90
CA GLU A 78 0.14 2.73 -23.93
C GLU A 78 -0.27 1.90 -22.72
N THR A 79 0.50 0.86 -22.43
CA THR A 79 0.42 0.03 -21.21
C THR A 79 1.76 0.01 -20.50
N ILE A 80 1.75 -0.25 -19.20
CA ILE A 80 2.98 -0.40 -18.39
C ILE A 80 3.18 -1.88 -18.08
N LYS A 81 4.29 -2.45 -18.56
CA LYS A 81 4.68 -3.83 -18.27
C LYS A 81 5.75 -3.87 -17.19
N GLY A 82 5.60 -4.79 -16.25
CA GLY A 82 6.49 -4.86 -15.09
C GLY A 82 6.32 -3.68 -14.14
N GLY A 83 7.35 -3.42 -13.35
CA GLY A 83 7.30 -2.38 -12.32
C GLY A 83 6.59 -2.82 -11.05
N THR A 84 6.33 -1.86 -10.17
CA THR A 84 5.78 -2.13 -8.83
C THR A 84 4.57 -1.28 -8.51
N LEU A 85 3.72 -1.85 -7.66
CA LEU A 85 2.73 -1.14 -6.87
C LEU A 85 3.20 -1.11 -5.41
N SER A 86 2.98 -0.01 -4.74
CA SER A 86 3.40 0.17 -3.35
C SER A 86 2.22 0.51 -2.44
N VAL A 87 2.36 0.18 -1.16
CA VAL A 87 1.43 0.62 -0.11
C VAL A 87 2.24 1.35 0.95
N TYR A 88 1.78 2.54 1.33
CA TYR A 88 2.34 3.35 2.40
C TYR A 88 1.42 3.32 3.60
N TYR A 89 1.98 3.05 4.76
CA TYR A 89 1.29 3.01 6.05
C TYR A 89 1.83 4.13 6.91
N HIS A 90 1.00 5.13 7.22
CA HIS A 90 1.35 6.21 8.13
C HIS A 90 0.88 5.85 9.53
N LEU A 91 1.83 5.61 10.41
CA LEU A 91 1.59 5.13 11.77
C LEU A 91 1.97 6.19 12.80
N GLU A 92 1.16 6.29 13.85
CA GLU A 92 1.40 7.19 14.97
C GLU A 92 1.18 6.47 16.31
N SER A 93 2.06 6.73 17.24
CA SER A 93 1.84 6.48 18.66
C SER A 93 1.35 7.76 19.33
N ILE A 94 0.07 7.82 19.64
CA ILE A 94 -0.53 8.98 20.32
C ILE A 94 0.08 9.16 21.70
N THR A 95 0.37 8.05 22.37
CA THR A 95 0.94 8.04 23.75
C THR A 95 2.38 8.53 23.75
N HIS A 96 3.22 8.03 22.85
CA HIS A 96 4.65 8.33 22.83
C HIS A 96 5.01 9.46 21.87
N ARG A 97 4.03 9.98 21.09
CA ARG A 97 4.17 11.11 20.16
C ARG A 97 5.28 10.90 19.13
N HIS A 98 5.42 9.67 18.60
CA HIS A 98 6.30 9.39 17.48
C HIS A 98 5.51 8.85 16.29
N LYS A 99 6.08 9.07 15.10
CA LYS A 99 5.48 8.70 13.81
C LYS A 99 6.49 7.95 12.98
N ILE A 100 5.99 7.03 12.16
CA ILE A 100 6.79 6.40 11.10
C ILE A 100 5.93 6.17 9.87
N ILE A 101 6.60 6.01 8.74
CA ILE A 101 5.99 5.52 7.52
C ILE A 101 6.61 4.17 7.20
N LEU A 102 5.77 3.15 7.01
CA LEU A 102 6.19 1.90 6.40
C LEU A 102 5.82 1.90 4.93
N LYS A 103 6.66 1.31 4.10
CA LYS A 103 6.40 1.08 2.68
C LYS A 103 6.58 -0.40 2.38
N VAL A 104 5.62 -0.98 1.67
CA VAL A 104 5.78 -2.26 0.98
C VAL A 104 5.70 -2.03 -0.52
N SER A 105 6.45 -2.80 -1.29
CA SER A 105 6.38 -2.79 -2.75
C SER A 105 6.21 -4.21 -3.26
N THR A 106 5.33 -4.39 -4.22
CA THR A 106 5.00 -5.69 -4.81
C THR A 106 4.99 -5.60 -6.33
N SER A 107 5.19 -6.73 -7.02
CA SER A 107 5.12 -6.75 -8.49
C SER A 107 3.75 -6.32 -8.98
N ARG A 108 3.72 -5.54 -10.06
CA ARG A 108 2.49 -5.11 -10.73
C ARG A 108 1.68 -6.27 -11.30
N GLU A 109 2.35 -7.37 -11.71
CA GLU A 109 1.71 -8.57 -12.25
C GLU A 109 1.10 -9.45 -11.15
N LYS A 110 1.70 -9.43 -9.96
CA LYS A 110 1.22 -10.17 -8.79
C LYS A 110 1.23 -9.28 -7.56
N PRO A 111 0.29 -8.34 -7.45
CA PRO A 111 0.30 -7.30 -6.43
C PRO A 111 -0.31 -7.80 -5.11
N GLU A 112 0.38 -8.71 -4.44
CA GLU A 112 -0.05 -9.32 -3.19
C GLU A 112 0.67 -8.70 -1.99
N VAL A 113 -0.09 -8.36 -0.95
CA VAL A 113 0.37 -7.82 0.34
C VAL A 113 -0.45 -8.47 1.44
N VAL A 114 0.13 -8.80 2.59
CA VAL A 114 -0.65 -9.34 3.71
C VAL A 114 -1.44 -8.20 4.37
N SER A 115 -2.72 -8.46 4.67
CA SER A 115 -3.61 -7.51 5.34
C SER A 115 -3.15 -7.16 6.74
N VAL A 116 -3.33 -5.91 7.13
CA VAL A 116 -3.05 -5.41 8.50
C VAL A 116 -4.33 -5.10 9.30
N THR A 117 -5.47 -5.59 8.86
CA THR A 117 -6.77 -5.42 9.54
C THR A 117 -6.78 -5.98 10.96
N GLU A 118 -5.97 -7.00 11.24
CA GLU A 118 -5.79 -7.55 12.58
C GLU A 118 -5.07 -6.56 13.51
N ALA A 119 -4.16 -5.77 12.97
CA ALA A 119 -3.48 -4.73 13.74
C ALA A 119 -4.40 -3.51 13.97
N TRP A 120 -5.07 -3.03 12.94
CA TRP A 120 -5.96 -1.87 13.03
C TRP A 120 -7.23 -2.09 12.21
N ARG A 121 -8.39 -2.08 12.84
CA ARG A 121 -9.68 -2.25 12.15
C ARG A 121 -9.94 -1.22 11.04
N GLY A 122 -9.40 -0.01 11.19
CA GLY A 122 -9.51 1.04 10.17
C GLY A 122 -8.84 0.67 8.83
N ALA A 123 -7.87 -0.24 8.84
CA ALA A 123 -7.20 -0.73 7.64
C ALA A 123 -8.18 -1.39 6.64
N ASP A 124 -9.27 -2.01 7.12
CA ASP A 124 -10.29 -2.64 6.27
C ASP A 124 -10.71 -1.73 5.10
N TRP A 125 -11.12 -0.50 5.39
CA TRP A 125 -11.58 0.44 4.38
C TRP A 125 -10.47 0.92 3.45
N HIS A 126 -9.30 1.21 3.99
CA HIS A 126 -8.16 1.67 3.21
C HIS A 126 -7.60 0.57 2.29
N GLU A 127 -7.55 -0.68 2.76
CA GLU A 127 -7.11 -1.82 1.97
C GLU A 127 -8.09 -2.10 0.82
N ARG A 128 -9.40 -2.01 1.08
CA ARG A 128 -10.44 -2.14 0.04
C ARG A 128 -10.36 -1.01 -0.98
N GLU A 129 -10.07 0.23 -0.57
CA GLU A 129 -9.82 1.34 -1.49
C GLU A 129 -8.58 1.06 -2.37
N ALA A 130 -7.46 0.65 -1.78
CA ALA A 130 -6.25 0.31 -2.52
C ALA A 130 -6.46 -0.88 -3.46
N TYR A 131 -7.24 -1.88 -3.06
CA TYR A 131 -7.69 -2.96 -3.95
C TYR A 131 -8.52 -2.42 -5.12
N ASP A 132 -9.52 -1.60 -4.83
CA ASP A 132 -10.46 -1.11 -5.84
C ASP A 132 -9.78 -0.19 -6.87
N MET A 133 -8.87 0.67 -6.41
CA MET A 133 -8.23 1.68 -7.24
C MET A 133 -6.96 1.20 -7.96
N TYR A 134 -6.21 0.27 -7.36
CA TYR A 134 -4.92 -0.20 -7.90
C TYR A 134 -4.87 -1.70 -8.18
N GLY A 135 -5.82 -2.49 -7.67
CA GLY A 135 -5.83 -3.95 -7.78
C GLY A 135 -4.81 -4.64 -6.88
N ILE A 136 -4.42 -4.01 -5.78
CA ILE A 136 -3.55 -4.64 -4.78
C ILE A 136 -4.39 -5.63 -3.99
N ILE A 137 -3.97 -6.90 -3.97
CA ILE A 137 -4.67 -8.00 -3.29
C ILE A 137 -4.14 -8.09 -1.87
N PHE A 138 -5.00 -7.82 -0.89
CA PHE A 138 -4.65 -7.96 0.52
C PHE A 138 -4.98 -9.37 1.01
N LEU A 139 -3.94 -10.20 1.15
CA LEU A 139 -4.07 -11.59 1.61
C LEU A 139 -4.60 -11.61 3.05
N ASN A 140 -5.52 -12.51 3.32
CA ASN A 140 -6.20 -12.69 4.63
C ASN A 140 -7.09 -11.49 5.04
N HIS A 141 -7.41 -10.59 4.12
CA HIS A 141 -8.42 -9.56 4.39
C HIS A 141 -9.79 -10.21 4.60
N PRO A 142 -10.56 -9.81 5.63
CA PRO A 142 -11.83 -10.49 5.97
C PRO A 142 -12.94 -10.32 4.93
N ASP A 143 -12.94 -9.22 4.16
CA ASP A 143 -14.00 -8.89 3.19
C ASP A 143 -13.45 -8.00 2.07
N LEU A 144 -12.51 -8.54 1.25
CA LEU A 144 -11.87 -7.80 0.17
C LEU A 144 -12.81 -7.69 -1.05
N ARG A 145 -13.53 -6.58 -1.14
CA ARG A 145 -14.44 -6.26 -2.24
C ARG A 145 -14.36 -4.79 -2.62
N ARG A 146 -14.82 -4.43 -3.82
CA ARG A 146 -14.89 -3.03 -4.27
C ARG A 146 -15.77 -2.19 -3.35
N ILE A 147 -15.43 -0.90 -3.19
CA ILE A 147 -16.18 0.06 -2.37
C ILE A 147 -16.45 1.40 -3.06
N LEU A 148 -15.64 1.77 -4.04
CA LEU A 148 -15.76 3.04 -4.76
C LEU A 148 -16.32 2.82 -6.16
N MET A 149 -15.80 1.82 -6.87
CA MET A 149 -16.32 1.47 -8.20
C MET A 149 -17.54 0.56 -8.07
N PRO A 150 -18.44 0.58 -9.07
CA PRO A 150 -19.56 -0.35 -9.16
C PRO A 150 -19.09 -1.81 -9.05
N TYR A 151 -19.94 -2.69 -8.52
CA TYR A 151 -19.60 -4.11 -8.30
C TYR A 151 -19.32 -4.86 -9.62
N ASP A 152 -19.89 -4.40 -10.72
CA ASP A 152 -19.76 -4.93 -12.08
C ASP A 152 -18.69 -4.20 -12.92
N TRP A 153 -17.78 -3.42 -12.28
CA TRP A 153 -16.74 -2.71 -12.96
C TRP A 153 -15.63 -3.64 -13.46
N GLU A 154 -15.52 -3.77 -14.79
CA GLU A 154 -14.55 -4.64 -15.46
C GLU A 154 -13.43 -3.89 -16.21
N PHE A 155 -13.44 -2.54 -16.18
CA PHE A 155 -12.54 -1.70 -16.96
C PHE A 155 -11.19 -1.41 -16.27
N GLY A 156 -10.78 -2.27 -15.34
CA GLY A 156 -9.49 -2.16 -14.67
C GLY A 156 -9.50 -1.31 -13.40
N TYR A 157 -8.38 -0.65 -13.13
CA TYR A 157 -8.13 0.04 -11.86
C TYR A 157 -7.86 1.53 -12.09
N PRO A 158 -8.78 2.42 -11.67
CA PRO A 158 -8.80 3.83 -12.06
C PRO A 158 -7.58 4.68 -11.71
N LEU A 159 -6.81 4.31 -10.67
CA LEU A 159 -5.64 5.08 -10.27
C LEU A 159 -4.30 4.51 -10.78
N ARG A 160 -4.34 3.43 -11.58
CA ARG A 160 -3.13 2.99 -12.31
C ARG A 160 -2.76 4.01 -13.39
N LYS A 161 -1.46 4.23 -13.60
CA LYS A 161 -0.95 5.24 -14.53
C LYS A 161 -1.21 4.94 -16.01
N ASP A 162 -1.51 3.70 -16.34
CA ASP A 162 -1.90 3.24 -17.69
C ASP A 162 -3.42 3.05 -17.84
N TYR A 163 -4.20 3.42 -16.84
CA TYR A 163 -5.65 3.33 -16.88
C TYR A 163 -6.24 4.30 -17.91
N LYS A 164 -7.26 3.83 -18.62
CA LYS A 164 -8.08 4.65 -19.53
C LYS A 164 -9.56 4.43 -19.23
N ASN A 165 -10.31 5.52 -19.20
CA ASN A 165 -11.76 5.45 -19.06
C ASN A 165 -12.37 4.67 -20.21
N PRO A 166 -13.37 3.81 -19.97
CA PRO A 166 -14.17 3.23 -21.02
C PRO A 166 -14.97 4.32 -21.75
N GLU A 167 -15.22 4.14 -23.02
CA GLU A 167 -16.03 5.09 -23.80
C GLU A 167 -17.52 5.04 -23.39
N PHE A 168 -17.97 3.85 -23.01
CA PHE A 168 -19.34 3.61 -22.51
C PHE A 168 -19.32 2.74 -21.27
N TYR A 169 -20.25 3.04 -20.34
CA TYR A 169 -20.56 2.22 -19.18
C TYR A 169 -22.07 2.04 -19.08
N GLN A 170 -22.55 0.78 -19.04
CA GLN A 170 -23.98 0.43 -19.02
C GLN A 170 -24.83 1.16 -20.10
N GLY A 171 -24.26 1.32 -21.31
CA GLY A 171 -24.91 2.02 -22.42
C GLY A 171 -24.87 3.55 -22.36
N MET A 172 -24.33 4.12 -21.30
CA MET A 172 -24.14 5.57 -21.17
C MET A 172 -22.73 5.96 -21.59
N LYS A 173 -22.61 7.07 -22.35
CA LYS A 173 -21.31 7.61 -22.71
C LYS A 173 -20.63 8.21 -21.49
N VAL A 174 -19.38 7.80 -21.24
CA VAL A 174 -18.55 8.38 -20.17
C VAL A 174 -18.04 9.74 -20.65
N PRO A 175 -18.28 10.84 -19.89
CA PRO A 175 -18.10 12.20 -20.42
C PRO A 175 -16.64 12.69 -20.50
N TYR A 176 -15.63 11.89 -20.08
CA TYR A 176 -14.22 12.33 -20.03
C TYR A 176 -13.29 11.34 -20.68
#